data_0395306a172a4e6b5cf351f9e6e22d6c
#
_entry.id   0395306a172a4e6b5cf351f9e6e22d6c
#
_cell.length_a   1.000
_cell.length_b   1.000
_cell.length_c   1.000
_cell.angle_alpha   90.00
_cell.angle_beta   90.00
_cell.angle_gamma   90.00
#
_symmetry.space_group_name_H-M   'P 1'
#
loop_
_entity.id
_entity.type
_entity.pdbx_description
1 polymer ?
#
loop_
_entity_poly.entity_id
_entity_poly.type
_entity_poly.pdbx_seq_one_letter_code
_entity_poly.pdbx_strand_id
1 'polypeptide(L)'
;MNTNKSIVKDKYTVENFCKKYNETNIEKSKEALIEKVMNPHYVSYEMKITICEKIIENSYYKKEEKDGIKTRKLHINSPAEYMLYCLYLVKQYTNIEVDFSKALEEFNLLNECDLIDIIYKNIPEKEVKEFRKILDMVESDVMMNEYETHAFISNQVERFGELFGSITKPAINKLSETLENMDEKTIDKMIDKINKLGNLNGLKGKFNVMK
;
A
#
# COMPACT_ATOMS: atom_id res chain seq x y z
N MET A 1 -15.03 -25.33 38.13
CA MET A 1 -14.46 -25.74 36.86
C MET A 1 -15.35 -25.16 35.72
N ASN A 2 -14.99 -23.99 35.24
CA ASN A 2 -15.70 -23.39 34.09
C ASN A 2 -14.98 -23.84 32.81
N THR A 3 -15.56 -24.80 32.13
CA THR A 3 -15.13 -25.21 30.80
C THR A 3 -15.53 -24.11 29.83
N ASN A 4 -14.60 -23.22 29.49
CA ASN A 4 -14.71 -22.34 28.32
C ASN A 4 -14.79 -23.24 27.07
N LYS A 5 -16.02 -23.57 26.65
CA LYS A 5 -16.29 -24.05 25.29
C LYS A 5 -15.94 -22.88 24.35
N SER A 6 -14.79 -22.94 23.71
CA SER A 6 -14.52 -22.11 22.55
C SER A 6 -15.62 -22.44 21.52
N ILE A 7 -16.55 -21.52 21.33
CA ILE A 7 -17.52 -21.61 20.25
C ILE A 7 -16.70 -21.47 18.98
N VAL A 8 -16.47 -22.59 18.30
CA VAL A 8 -15.90 -22.58 16.94
C VAL A 8 -16.94 -21.88 16.08
N LYS A 9 -16.70 -20.62 15.78
CA LYS A 9 -17.57 -19.87 14.87
C LYS A 9 -17.37 -20.44 13.46
N ASP A 10 -18.48 -20.73 12.78
CA ASP A 10 -18.44 -21.18 11.38
C ASP A 10 -17.68 -20.15 10.54
N LYS A 11 -16.70 -20.61 9.78
CA LYS A 11 -16.01 -19.78 8.79
C LYS A 11 -16.79 -19.80 7.49
N TYR A 12 -16.94 -18.65 6.87
CA TYR A 12 -17.61 -18.47 5.60
C TYR A 12 -16.64 -17.91 4.57
N THR A 13 -16.68 -18.38 3.33
CA THR A 13 -16.12 -17.62 2.21
C THR A 13 -17.05 -16.46 1.89
N VAL A 14 -16.55 -15.41 1.23
CA VAL A 14 -17.36 -14.27 0.79
C VAL A 14 -18.56 -14.73 -0.02
N GLU A 15 -18.34 -15.58 -1.03
CA GLU A 15 -19.41 -16.10 -1.90
C GLU A 15 -20.51 -16.81 -1.11
N ASN A 16 -20.12 -17.74 -0.23
CA ASN A 16 -21.08 -18.51 0.57
C ASN A 16 -21.87 -17.62 1.54
N PHE A 17 -21.21 -16.59 2.08
CA PHE A 17 -21.88 -15.67 2.98
C PHE A 17 -22.86 -14.76 2.25
N CYS A 18 -22.46 -14.16 1.12
CA CYS A 18 -23.32 -13.34 0.28
C CYS A 18 -24.54 -14.12 -0.23
N LYS A 19 -24.35 -15.35 -0.70
CA LYS A 19 -25.45 -16.23 -1.10
C LYS A 19 -26.45 -16.46 0.02
N LYS A 20 -25.97 -16.85 1.20
CA LYS A 20 -26.81 -17.09 2.38
C LYS A 20 -27.54 -15.83 2.83
N TYR A 21 -26.87 -14.69 2.79
CA TYR A 21 -27.47 -13.40 3.15
C TYR A 21 -28.60 -13.00 2.21
N ASN A 22 -28.40 -13.18 0.89
CA ASN A 22 -29.42 -12.90 -0.12
C ASN A 22 -30.63 -13.88 -0.10
N GLU A 23 -30.39 -15.14 0.25
CA GLU A 23 -31.45 -16.12 0.41
C GLU A 23 -32.34 -15.85 1.66
N THR A 24 -31.83 -15.00 2.58
CA THR A 24 -32.54 -14.66 3.82
C THR A 24 -33.47 -13.47 3.59
N ASN A 25 -34.79 -13.72 3.54
CA ASN A 25 -35.79 -12.69 3.24
C ASN A 25 -36.29 -11.91 4.48
N ILE A 26 -35.95 -12.33 5.69
CA ILE A 26 -36.40 -11.72 6.94
C ILE A 26 -35.31 -10.85 7.52
N GLU A 27 -35.56 -9.55 7.72
CA GLU A 27 -34.59 -8.58 8.20
C GLU A 27 -33.91 -8.99 9.52
N LYS A 28 -34.72 -9.42 10.51
CA LYS A 28 -34.19 -9.94 11.79
C LYS A 28 -33.25 -11.14 11.62
N SER A 29 -33.45 -11.95 10.60
CA SER A 29 -32.58 -13.10 10.32
C SER A 29 -31.31 -12.66 9.64
N LYS A 30 -31.33 -11.59 8.84
CA LYS A 30 -30.15 -10.95 8.28
C LYS A 30 -29.28 -10.33 9.38
N GLU A 31 -29.90 -9.56 10.30
CA GLU A 31 -29.23 -9.01 11.47
C GLU A 31 -28.54 -10.12 12.30
N ALA A 32 -29.25 -11.21 12.59
CA ALA A 32 -28.67 -12.35 13.31
C ALA A 32 -27.51 -13.03 12.56
N LEU A 33 -27.53 -13.04 11.22
CA LEU A 33 -26.39 -13.53 10.41
C LEU A 33 -25.19 -12.61 10.53
N ILE A 34 -25.38 -11.29 10.51
CA ILE A 34 -24.33 -10.31 10.70
C ILE A 34 -23.73 -10.47 12.11
N GLU A 35 -24.55 -10.48 13.16
CA GLU A 35 -24.08 -10.69 14.53
C GLU A 35 -23.26 -11.98 14.68
N LYS A 36 -23.65 -13.05 13.98
CA LYS A 36 -22.96 -14.34 14.01
C LYS A 36 -21.56 -14.27 13.42
N VAL A 37 -21.37 -13.51 12.34
CA VAL A 37 -20.07 -13.42 11.66
C VAL A 37 -19.18 -12.31 12.21
N MET A 38 -19.76 -11.27 12.79
CA MET A 38 -18.99 -10.20 13.43
C MET A 38 -18.13 -10.72 14.58
N ASN A 39 -16.89 -10.30 14.59
CA ASN A 39 -15.91 -10.59 15.62
C ASN A 39 -15.16 -9.32 16.04
N PRO A 40 -15.87 -8.31 16.59
CA PRO A 40 -15.26 -7.06 16.98
C PRO A 40 -14.27 -7.29 18.13
N HIS A 41 -13.02 -6.95 17.90
CA HIS A 41 -11.93 -7.06 18.87
C HIS A 41 -10.92 -5.93 18.62
N TYR A 42 -10.05 -5.72 19.58
CA TYR A 42 -8.91 -4.81 19.37
C TYR A 42 -7.88 -5.48 18.47
N VAL A 43 -7.54 -4.84 17.37
CA VAL A 43 -6.40 -5.22 16.52
C VAL A 43 -5.16 -4.48 17.02
N SER A 44 -4.06 -5.20 17.28
CA SER A 44 -2.83 -4.58 17.79
C SER A 44 -2.29 -3.50 16.83
N TYR A 45 -1.63 -2.49 17.38
CA TYR A 45 -1.07 -1.39 16.60
C TYR A 45 -0.11 -1.89 15.52
N GLU A 46 0.77 -2.83 15.85
CA GLU A 46 1.70 -3.46 14.89
C GLU A 46 0.98 -4.18 13.74
N MET A 47 -0.11 -4.87 14.06
CA MET A 47 -0.90 -5.55 13.02
C MET A 47 -1.58 -4.54 12.09
N LYS A 48 -2.08 -3.42 12.63
CA LYS A 48 -2.66 -2.34 11.83
C LYS A 48 -1.62 -1.74 10.88
N ILE A 49 -0.41 -1.46 11.37
CA ILE A 49 0.70 -0.98 10.51
C ILE A 49 0.97 -1.98 9.38
N THR A 50 1.17 -3.25 9.73
CA THR A 50 1.45 -4.31 8.73
C THR A 50 0.35 -4.41 7.66
N ILE A 51 -0.91 -4.24 8.06
CA ILE A 51 -2.03 -4.25 7.11
C ILE A 51 -1.99 -3.01 6.22
N CYS A 52 -1.78 -1.81 6.79
CA CYS A 52 -1.71 -0.57 6.04
C CYS A 52 -0.53 -0.57 5.05
N GLU A 53 0.64 -1.06 5.46
CA GLU A 53 1.78 -1.26 4.56
C GLU A 53 1.44 -2.18 3.39
N LYS A 54 0.72 -3.29 3.62
CA LYS A 54 0.27 -4.18 2.55
C LYS A 54 -0.75 -3.54 1.62
N ILE A 55 -1.65 -2.72 2.15
CA ILE A 55 -2.61 -1.95 1.35
C ILE A 55 -1.84 -1.02 0.41
N ILE A 56 -0.95 -0.21 0.94
CA ILE A 56 -0.14 0.73 0.16
C ILE A 56 0.77 -0.03 -0.83
N GLU A 57 1.41 -1.10 -0.41
CA GLU A 57 2.26 -1.91 -1.30
C GLU A 57 1.49 -2.43 -2.54
N ASN A 58 0.26 -2.85 -2.36
CA ASN A 58 -0.52 -3.45 -3.44
C ASN A 58 -1.36 -2.45 -4.25
N SER A 59 -1.56 -1.23 -3.73
CA SER A 59 -2.30 -0.17 -4.41
C SER A 59 -1.42 0.92 -5.02
N TYR A 60 -0.22 1.16 -4.46
CA TYR A 60 0.66 2.26 -4.89
C TYR A 60 1.81 1.82 -5.78
N TYR A 61 2.03 0.52 -5.94
CA TYR A 61 3.16 0.05 -6.71
C TYR A 61 2.75 -0.96 -7.78
N LYS A 62 3.21 -0.71 -9.00
CA LYS A 62 3.11 -1.67 -10.10
C LYS A 62 4.41 -2.43 -10.26
N LYS A 63 4.33 -3.76 -10.28
CA LYS A 63 5.47 -4.62 -10.58
C LYS A 63 5.60 -4.72 -12.09
N GLU A 64 6.73 -4.30 -12.63
CA GLU A 64 7.05 -4.42 -14.05
C GLU A 64 8.25 -5.37 -14.19
N GLU A 65 8.18 -6.27 -15.16
CA GLU A 65 9.31 -7.12 -15.51
C GLU A 65 9.77 -6.76 -16.92
N LYS A 66 10.99 -6.22 -17.01
CA LYS A 66 11.62 -5.87 -18.28
C LYS A 66 13.00 -6.50 -18.35
N ASP A 67 13.26 -7.28 -19.40
CA ASP A 67 14.54 -7.96 -19.63
C ASP A 67 14.99 -8.87 -18.46
N GLY A 68 14.03 -9.53 -17.78
CA GLY A 68 14.29 -10.39 -16.62
C GLY A 68 14.58 -9.62 -15.32
N ILE A 69 14.52 -8.30 -15.35
CA ILE A 69 14.68 -7.44 -14.18
C ILE A 69 13.29 -7.05 -13.67
N LYS A 70 12.98 -7.43 -12.43
CA LYS A 70 11.74 -7.01 -11.75
C LYS A 70 11.97 -5.63 -11.15
N THR A 71 11.25 -4.67 -11.67
CA THR A 71 11.22 -3.29 -11.16
C THR A 71 9.88 -3.01 -10.48
N ARG A 72 9.89 -2.07 -9.56
CA ARG A 72 8.71 -1.60 -8.85
C ARG A 72 8.59 -0.11 -9.13
N LYS A 73 7.49 0.28 -9.73
CA LYS A 73 7.23 1.68 -10.09
C LYS A 73 6.06 2.21 -9.26
N LEU A 74 6.21 3.41 -8.71
CA LEU A 74 5.11 4.11 -8.05
C LEU A 74 3.98 4.34 -9.07
N HIS A 75 2.80 3.84 -8.75
CA HIS A 75 1.58 3.98 -9.54
C HIS A 75 0.38 4.01 -8.60
N ILE A 76 -0.01 5.19 -8.19
CA ILE A 76 -1.08 5.39 -7.21
C ILE A 76 -2.41 4.94 -7.80
N ASN A 77 -3.08 4.01 -7.10
CA ASN A 77 -4.39 3.51 -7.45
C ASN A 77 -5.32 3.59 -6.22
N SER A 78 -5.86 4.78 -5.97
CA SER A 78 -6.74 5.03 -4.83
C SER A 78 -8.02 4.17 -4.81
N PRO A 79 -8.66 3.83 -5.96
CA PRO A 79 -9.74 2.84 -5.97
C PRO A 79 -9.32 1.46 -5.45
N ALA A 80 -8.12 0.98 -5.80
CA ALA A 80 -7.59 -0.28 -5.28
C ALA A 80 -7.25 -0.20 -3.79
N GLU A 81 -6.74 0.94 -3.32
CA GLU A 81 -6.50 1.20 -1.90
C GLU A 81 -7.81 1.08 -1.10
N TYR A 82 -8.86 1.78 -1.54
CA TYR A 82 -10.18 1.72 -0.89
C TYR A 82 -10.74 0.29 -0.84
N MET A 83 -10.69 -0.42 -1.96
CA MET A 83 -11.12 -1.82 -2.06
C MET A 83 -10.36 -2.70 -1.07
N LEU A 84 -9.04 -2.62 -1.05
CA LEU A 84 -8.20 -3.41 -0.14
C LEU A 84 -8.46 -3.04 1.32
N TYR A 85 -8.61 -1.76 1.62
CA TYR A 85 -8.95 -1.30 2.97
C TYR A 85 -10.25 -1.95 3.47
N CYS A 86 -11.32 -1.93 2.66
CA CYS A 86 -12.60 -2.56 3.00
C CYS A 86 -12.45 -4.08 3.21
N LEU A 87 -11.75 -4.78 2.31
CA LEU A 87 -11.54 -6.21 2.41
C LEU A 87 -10.70 -6.60 3.64
N TYR A 88 -9.70 -5.81 4.01
CA TYR A 88 -8.94 -6.03 5.24
C TYR A 88 -9.80 -5.82 6.49
N LEU A 89 -10.69 -4.82 6.51
CA LEU A 89 -11.63 -4.65 7.62
C LEU A 89 -12.58 -5.85 7.74
N VAL A 90 -13.15 -6.33 6.63
CA VAL A 90 -13.97 -7.55 6.62
C VAL A 90 -13.20 -8.72 7.22
N LYS A 91 -11.98 -8.97 6.74
CA LYS A 91 -11.12 -10.05 7.23
C LYS A 91 -10.79 -9.95 8.71
N GLN A 92 -10.54 -8.75 9.23
CA GLN A 92 -10.13 -8.56 10.62
C GLN A 92 -11.30 -8.64 11.61
N TYR A 93 -12.46 -8.09 11.24
CA TYR A 93 -13.57 -7.94 12.16
C TYR A 93 -14.72 -8.93 11.92
N THR A 94 -14.52 -9.89 11.03
CA THR A 94 -15.50 -10.95 10.79
C THR A 94 -14.84 -12.34 10.74
N ASN A 95 -15.68 -13.38 10.72
CA ASN A 95 -15.26 -14.75 10.43
C ASN A 95 -15.40 -15.10 8.93
N ILE A 96 -15.45 -14.09 8.06
CA ILE A 96 -15.50 -14.28 6.62
C ILE A 96 -14.04 -14.36 6.11
N GLU A 97 -13.73 -15.44 5.40
CA GLU A 97 -12.44 -15.63 4.76
C GLU A 97 -12.40 -14.88 3.43
N VAL A 98 -11.47 -13.95 3.30
CA VAL A 98 -11.26 -13.13 2.10
C VAL A 98 -10.07 -13.69 1.31
N ASP A 99 -10.31 -14.01 0.03
CA ASP A 99 -9.27 -14.42 -0.93
C ASP A 99 -8.76 -13.21 -1.72
N PHE A 100 -7.63 -12.65 -1.30
CA PHE A 100 -7.02 -11.49 -1.96
C PHE A 100 -6.53 -11.76 -3.40
N SER A 101 -6.46 -13.03 -3.84
CA SER A 101 -6.20 -13.34 -5.25
C SER A 101 -7.39 -13.00 -6.15
N LYS A 102 -8.58 -12.86 -5.56
CA LYS A 102 -9.85 -12.50 -6.21
C LYS A 102 -10.45 -11.20 -5.63
N ALA A 103 -9.59 -10.30 -5.15
CA ALA A 103 -10.00 -9.12 -4.39
C ALA A 103 -11.15 -8.32 -5.04
N LEU A 104 -11.07 -8.07 -6.35
CA LEU A 104 -12.09 -7.31 -7.07
C LEU A 104 -13.44 -8.05 -7.13
N GLU A 105 -13.40 -9.36 -7.36
CA GLU A 105 -14.62 -10.19 -7.40
C GLU A 105 -15.29 -10.23 -6.02
N GLU A 106 -14.51 -10.47 -4.97
CA GLU A 106 -15.01 -10.52 -3.60
C GLU A 106 -15.53 -9.17 -3.11
N PHE A 107 -14.83 -8.08 -3.45
CA PHE A 107 -15.31 -6.73 -3.16
C PHE A 107 -16.66 -6.45 -3.82
N ASN A 108 -16.83 -6.80 -5.10
CA ASN A 108 -18.08 -6.61 -5.82
C ASN A 108 -19.23 -7.41 -5.19
N LEU A 109 -19.00 -8.68 -4.83
CA LEU A 109 -20.00 -9.50 -4.16
C LEU A 109 -20.47 -8.91 -2.84
N LEU A 110 -19.53 -8.43 -2.01
CA LEU A 110 -19.86 -7.78 -0.74
C LEU A 110 -20.61 -6.46 -0.95
N ASN A 111 -20.23 -5.68 -1.96
CA ASN A 111 -20.82 -4.39 -2.24
C ASN A 111 -22.23 -4.52 -2.84
N GLU A 112 -22.48 -5.50 -3.71
CA GLU A 112 -23.82 -5.82 -4.25
C GLU A 112 -24.85 -6.15 -3.16
N CYS A 113 -24.38 -6.64 -2.02
CA CYS A 113 -25.21 -6.98 -0.87
C CYS A 113 -25.24 -5.89 0.22
N ASP A 114 -24.66 -4.71 -0.01
CA ASP A 114 -24.44 -3.63 0.98
C ASP A 114 -23.68 -4.11 2.25
N LEU A 115 -23.00 -5.25 2.18
CA LEU A 115 -22.36 -5.89 3.33
C LEU A 115 -21.15 -5.10 3.81
N ILE A 116 -20.44 -4.38 2.93
CA ILE A 116 -19.31 -3.52 3.31
C ILE A 116 -19.79 -2.46 4.29
N ASP A 117 -20.84 -1.73 3.98
CA ASP A 117 -21.39 -0.68 4.83
C ASP A 117 -21.97 -1.22 6.14
N ILE A 118 -22.63 -2.37 6.07
CA ILE A 118 -23.21 -3.03 7.25
C ILE A 118 -22.09 -3.47 8.20
N ILE A 119 -21.05 -4.13 7.69
CA ILE A 119 -19.92 -4.59 8.49
C ILE A 119 -19.20 -3.38 9.09
N TYR A 120 -18.92 -2.35 8.28
CA TYR A 120 -18.25 -1.13 8.71
C TYR A 120 -18.96 -0.47 9.90
N LYS A 121 -20.28 -0.35 9.86
CA LYS A 121 -21.10 0.21 10.96
C LYS A 121 -21.03 -0.61 12.25
N ASN A 122 -20.72 -1.89 12.16
CA ASN A 122 -20.60 -2.80 13.31
C ASN A 122 -19.17 -2.90 13.89
N ILE A 123 -18.19 -2.27 13.25
CA ILE A 123 -16.82 -2.14 13.78
C ILE A 123 -16.77 -0.98 14.78
N PRO A 124 -16.10 -1.12 15.94
CA PRO A 124 -15.94 -0.01 16.86
C PRO A 124 -15.31 1.22 16.18
N GLU A 125 -15.95 2.38 16.32
CA GLU A 125 -15.51 3.62 15.65
C GLU A 125 -14.05 3.97 15.94
N LYS A 126 -13.57 3.68 17.15
CA LYS A 126 -12.17 3.87 17.55
C LYS A 126 -11.23 3.05 16.66
N GLU A 127 -11.57 1.80 16.39
CA GLU A 127 -10.76 0.91 15.55
C GLU A 127 -10.66 1.43 14.11
N VAL A 128 -11.79 1.84 13.54
CA VAL A 128 -11.85 2.41 12.20
C VAL A 128 -11.02 3.69 12.09
N LYS A 129 -11.18 4.61 13.05
CA LYS A 129 -10.41 5.86 13.09
C LYS A 129 -8.91 5.63 13.21
N GLU A 130 -8.51 4.66 14.03
CA GLU A 130 -7.10 4.33 14.21
C GLU A 130 -6.51 3.70 12.96
N PHE A 131 -7.22 2.76 12.30
CA PHE A 131 -6.81 2.21 11.02
C PHE A 131 -6.63 3.29 9.96
N ARG A 132 -7.61 4.19 9.82
CA ARG A 132 -7.54 5.28 8.83
C ARG A 132 -6.34 6.18 9.10
N LYS A 133 -6.14 6.58 10.36
CA LYS A 133 -5.00 7.42 10.74
C LYS A 133 -3.65 6.75 10.42
N ILE A 134 -3.52 5.45 10.66
CA ILE A 134 -2.28 4.72 10.35
C ILE A 134 -2.09 4.63 8.82
N LEU A 135 -3.15 4.37 8.06
CA LEU A 135 -3.10 4.33 6.61
C LEU A 135 -2.61 5.68 6.04
N ASP A 136 -3.22 6.79 6.49
CA ASP A 136 -2.83 8.15 6.09
C ASP A 136 -1.35 8.46 6.44
N MET A 137 -0.85 7.94 7.57
CA MET A 137 0.57 8.10 7.95
C MET A 137 1.50 7.30 7.03
N VAL A 138 1.19 6.02 6.76
CA VAL A 138 1.99 5.16 5.88
C VAL A 138 1.99 5.71 4.45
N GLU A 139 0.85 6.18 3.96
CA GLU A 139 0.73 6.86 2.68
C GLU A 139 1.64 8.09 2.61
N SER A 140 1.56 8.95 3.62
CA SER A 140 2.36 10.17 3.71
C SER A 140 3.86 9.87 3.72
N ASP A 141 4.30 8.86 4.48
CA ASP A 141 5.70 8.46 4.56
C ASP A 141 6.22 7.95 3.20
N VAL A 142 5.42 7.16 2.49
CA VAL A 142 5.77 6.68 1.14
C VAL A 142 5.87 7.85 0.16
N MET A 143 4.90 8.76 0.16
CA MET A 143 4.88 9.91 -0.74
C MET A 143 6.06 10.85 -0.48
N MET A 144 6.40 11.11 0.79
CA MET A 144 7.55 11.94 1.15
C MET A 144 8.86 11.32 0.69
N ASN A 145 9.08 10.03 0.97
CA ASN A 145 10.31 9.34 0.60
C ASN A 145 10.53 9.32 -0.93
N GLU A 146 9.50 9.03 -1.70
CA GLU A 146 9.56 9.02 -3.16
C GLU A 146 9.83 10.44 -3.71
N TYR A 147 9.13 11.45 -3.17
CA TYR A 147 9.29 12.82 -3.61
C TYR A 147 10.66 13.40 -3.29
N GLU A 148 11.20 13.16 -2.10
CA GLU A 148 12.53 13.60 -1.70
C GLU A 148 13.62 12.94 -2.54
N THR A 149 13.49 11.65 -2.83
CA THR A 149 14.44 10.90 -3.68
C THR A 149 14.44 11.43 -5.10
N HIS A 150 13.27 11.64 -5.71
CA HIS A 150 13.17 12.22 -7.05
C HIS A 150 13.69 13.65 -7.10
N ALA A 151 13.37 14.50 -6.12
CA ALA A 151 13.87 15.88 -6.04
C ALA A 151 15.39 15.92 -5.89
N PHE A 152 15.96 15.05 -5.04
CA PHE A 152 17.41 14.94 -4.88
C PHE A 152 18.11 14.58 -6.18
N ILE A 153 17.62 13.58 -6.91
CA ILE A 153 18.22 13.13 -8.15
C ILE A 153 18.07 14.18 -9.26
N SER A 154 16.91 14.81 -9.39
CA SER A 154 16.70 15.89 -10.34
C SER A 154 17.68 17.03 -10.11
N ASN A 155 17.87 17.44 -8.87
CA ASN A 155 18.85 18.46 -8.50
C ASN A 155 20.30 18.03 -8.82
N GLN A 156 20.67 16.74 -8.64
CA GLN A 156 21.99 16.27 -9.02
C GLN A 156 22.20 16.27 -10.54
N VAL A 157 21.18 15.85 -11.31
CA VAL A 157 21.23 15.86 -12.79
C VAL A 157 21.36 17.29 -13.31
N GLU A 158 20.64 18.24 -12.75
CA GLU A 158 20.74 19.66 -13.11
C GLU A 158 22.13 20.23 -12.83
N ARG A 159 22.69 19.95 -11.65
CA ARG A 159 24.08 20.32 -11.28
C ARG A 159 25.12 19.73 -12.22
N PHE A 160 24.96 18.47 -12.63
CA PHE A 160 25.82 17.87 -13.64
C PHE A 160 25.69 18.59 -15.00
N GLY A 161 24.45 18.98 -15.38
CA GLY A 161 24.19 19.76 -16.58
C GLY A 161 24.89 21.10 -16.62
N GLU A 162 24.91 21.82 -15.50
CA GLU A 162 25.61 23.09 -15.34
C GLU A 162 27.14 22.93 -15.42
N LEU A 163 27.67 21.84 -14.83
CA LEU A 163 29.12 21.58 -14.78
C LEU A 163 29.72 21.18 -16.14
N PHE A 164 28.99 20.45 -16.95
CA PHE A 164 29.50 19.90 -18.22
C PHE A 164 29.04 20.64 -19.46
N GLY A 165 28.17 21.65 -19.31
CA GLY A 165 27.78 22.57 -20.40
C GLY A 165 26.94 21.89 -21.50
N SER A 166 26.87 22.55 -22.66
CA SER A 166 25.98 22.18 -23.77
C SER A 166 26.28 20.84 -24.45
N ILE A 167 27.45 20.26 -24.21
CA ILE A 167 27.87 18.98 -24.82
C ILE A 167 27.10 17.78 -24.23
N THR A 168 26.61 17.93 -23.01
CA THR A 168 25.96 16.82 -22.28
C THR A 168 24.43 16.93 -22.21
N LYS A 169 23.83 18.02 -22.71
CA LYS A 169 22.38 18.20 -22.67
C LYS A 169 21.56 17.00 -23.19
N PRO A 170 21.90 16.38 -24.34
CA PRO A 170 21.14 15.21 -24.82
C PRO A 170 21.31 13.99 -23.90
N ALA A 171 22.48 13.81 -23.29
CA ALA A 171 22.76 12.72 -22.38
C ALA A 171 22.05 12.91 -21.03
N ILE A 172 21.96 14.16 -20.57
CA ILE A 172 21.27 14.55 -19.33
C ILE A 172 19.76 14.38 -19.49
N ASN A 173 19.16 14.79 -20.59
CA ASN A 173 17.74 14.60 -20.85
C ASN A 173 17.41 13.11 -20.88
N LYS A 174 18.23 12.29 -21.53
CA LYS A 174 18.07 10.84 -21.56
C LYS A 174 18.27 10.19 -20.17
N LEU A 175 19.14 10.75 -19.35
CA LEU A 175 19.35 10.31 -17.98
C LEU A 175 18.15 10.69 -17.10
N SER A 176 17.59 11.89 -17.26
CA SER A 176 16.40 12.35 -16.55
C SER A 176 15.20 11.45 -16.87
N GLU A 177 14.92 11.20 -18.17
CA GLU A 177 13.87 10.27 -18.59
C GLU A 177 14.08 8.84 -18.06
N THR A 178 15.34 8.42 -17.92
CA THR A 178 15.66 7.11 -17.38
C THR A 178 15.45 7.05 -15.87
N LEU A 179 15.79 8.13 -15.15
CA LEU A 179 15.63 8.25 -13.69
C LEU A 179 14.16 8.28 -13.27
N GLU A 180 13.30 8.95 -14.03
CA GLU A 180 11.85 8.98 -13.81
C GLU A 180 11.21 7.57 -13.89
N ASN A 181 11.91 6.61 -14.50
CA ASN A 181 11.46 5.25 -14.71
C ASN A 181 12.25 4.20 -13.89
N MET A 182 13.13 4.61 -12.98
CA MET A 182 13.93 3.69 -12.16
C MET A 182 13.28 3.37 -10.82
N ASP A 183 13.55 2.16 -10.31
CA ASP A 183 13.20 1.76 -8.96
C ASP A 183 14.21 2.30 -7.91
N GLU A 184 13.77 2.40 -6.66
CA GLU A 184 14.52 2.93 -5.53
C GLU A 184 15.89 2.23 -5.34
N LYS A 185 15.95 0.89 -5.47
CA LYS A 185 17.21 0.13 -5.35
C LYS A 185 18.23 0.46 -6.44
N THR A 186 17.75 0.79 -7.61
CA THR A 186 18.61 1.17 -8.74
C THR A 186 19.11 2.60 -8.56
N ILE A 187 18.27 3.46 -8.00
CA ILE A 187 18.60 4.82 -7.60
C ILE A 187 19.68 4.82 -6.52
N ASP A 188 19.52 4.04 -5.45
CA ASP A 188 20.53 3.91 -4.37
C ASP A 188 21.89 3.45 -4.89
N LYS A 189 21.90 2.47 -5.80
CA LYS A 189 23.14 2.02 -6.44
C LYS A 189 23.79 3.10 -7.31
N MET A 190 23.00 3.95 -7.94
CA MET A 190 23.52 5.09 -8.69
C MET A 190 24.11 6.16 -7.76
N ILE A 191 23.42 6.50 -6.69
CA ILE A 191 23.91 7.43 -5.66
C ILE A 191 25.26 6.93 -5.10
N ASP A 192 25.34 5.66 -4.76
CA ASP A 192 26.59 5.02 -4.29
C ASP A 192 27.71 5.09 -5.33
N LYS A 193 27.41 4.88 -6.61
CA LYS A 193 28.38 5.00 -7.69
C LYS A 193 28.84 6.45 -7.90
N ILE A 194 27.91 7.41 -7.86
CA ILE A 194 28.21 8.84 -7.99
C ILE A 194 29.12 9.30 -6.83
N ASN A 195 28.80 8.90 -5.61
CA ASN A 195 29.59 9.20 -4.43
C ASN A 195 31.00 8.58 -4.50
N LYS A 196 31.13 7.37 -5.02
CA LYS A 196 32.43 6.72 -5.26
C LYS A 196 33.25 7.40 -6.34
N LEU A 197 32.63 7.85 -7.43
CA LEU A 197 33.29 8.61 -8.51
C LEU A 197 33.76 9.98 -8.03
N GLY A 198 32.96 10.67 -7.23
CA GLY A 198 33.34 11.95 -6.61
C GLY A 198 34.56 11.82 -5.66
N ASN A 199 34.73 10.68 -5.01
CA ASN A 199 35.88 10.39 -4.14
C ASN A 199 37.15 9.96 -4.91
N LEU A 200 37.01 9.39 -6.11
CA LEU A 200 38.13 8.89 -6.90
C LEU A 200 38.86 9.98 -7.72
N ASN A 201 38.18 11.06 -8.07
CA ASN A 201 38.71 12.03 -9.04
C ASN A 201 39.45 13.26 -8.43
N GLY A 202 39.87 13.19 -7.18
CA GLY A 202 40.73 14.26 -6.63
C GLY A 202 40.08 15.67 -6.61
N LEU A 203 38.78 15.78 -6.83
CA LEU A 203 37.99 17.03 -6.79
C LEU A 203 37.79 17.56 -5.37
N LYS A 204 38.50 17.03 -4.37
CA LYS A 204 38.54 17.54 -3.00
C LYS A 204 38.92 19.04 -2.89
N GLY A 205 39.35 19.67 -3.95
CA GLY A 205 39.78 21.07 -3.96
C GLY A 205 38.72 22.08 -4.43
N LYS A 206 37.64 21.66 -5.07
CA LYS A 206 36.64 22.59 -5.62
C LYS A 206 35.27 22.55 -4.99
N PHE A 207 35.02 21.62 -4.10
CA PHE A 207 33.74 21.52 -3.36
C PHE A 207 33.84 22.08 -1.93
N ASN A 208 34.83 22.89 -1.63
CA ASN A 208 34.84 23.68 -0.42
C ASN A 208 33.97 24.92 -0.66
N VAL A 209 32.73 24.83 -0.26
CA VAL A 209 32.04 25.75 0.62
C VAL A 209 31.59 27.06 0.01
N MET A 210 30.34 27.23 -0.13
CA MET A 210 29.76 28.41 0.49
C MET A 210 28.98 27.98 1.76
N LYS A 211 29.54 28.34 2.92
CA LYS A 211 28.81 28.48 4.18
C LYS A 211 27.86 29.63 4.06
#